data_c9ff91f062a76f79435dac48296eba35
#
_entry.id   c9ff91f062a76f79435dac48296eba35
#
_cell.length_a   1.000
_cell.length_b   1.000
_cell.length_c   1.000
_cell.angle_alpha   90.00
_cell.angle_beta   90.00
_cell.angle_gamma   90.00
#
_symmetry.space_group_name_H-M   'P 1'
#
loop_
_entity.id
_entity.type
_entity.pdbx_description
1 polymer ?
#
loop_
_entity_poly.entity_id
_entity_poly.type
_entity_poly.pdbx_seq_one_letter_code
_entity_poly.pdbx_strand_id
1 'polypeptide(L)'
;FGTVKLQELIDNGDPIDEVIAIGPVPMMKAVVGVTKPHNLKTMVSLNPIMIDGTGMCGCCRVTVDGKIKFACVDGPDFDGLSVDFDELMARQRMFKEEEHQVDANADRICNLMGGAK
;
A
#
# COMPACT_ATOMS: atom_id res chain seq x y z
N PHE A 1 14.04 2.67 12.04
CA PHE A 1 13.07 2.20 11.05
C PHE A 1 12.96 0.68 11.11
N GLY A 2 11.74 0.13 10.88
CA GLY A 2 11.49 -1.31 10.95
C GLY A 2 12.34 -2.14 9.99
N THR A 3 12.68 -1.59 8.83
CA THR A 3 13.56 -2.24 7.84
C THR A 3 14.98 -2.48 8.36
N VAL A 4 15.52 -1.56 9.18
CA VAL A 4 16.85 -1.72 9.80
C VAL A 4 16.81 -2.89 10.77
N LYS A 5 15.76 -2.97 11.60
CA LYS A 5 15.63 -4.07 12.56
C LYS A 5 15.42 -5.42 11.86
N LEU A 6 14.65 -5.44 10.78
CA LEU A 6 14.47 -6.65 9.97
C LEU A 6 15.81 -7.11 9.37
N GLN A 7 16.61 -6.17 8.85
CA GLN A 7 17.93 -6.50 8.31
C GLN A 7 18.86 -7.08 9.40
N GLU A 8 18.88 -6.48 10.60
CA GLU A 8 19.66 -7.01 11.74
C GLU A 8 19.26 -8.46 12.09
N LEU A 9 17.96 -8.77 12.13
CA LEU A 9 17.46 -10.12 12.42
C LEU A 9 17.92 -11.12 11.35
N ILE A 10 17.86 -10.73 10.09
CA ILE A 10 18.33 -11.55 8.98
C ILE A 10 19.85 -11.77 9.08
N ASP A 11 20.62 -10.73 9.33
CA ASP A 11 22.08 -10.78 9.43
C ASP A 11 22.55 -11.60 10.64
N ASN A 12 21.79 -11.59 11.74
CA ASN A 12 22.03 -12.42 12.91
C ASN A 12 21.74 -13.91 12.69
N GLY A 13 21.07 -14.27 11.58
CA GLY A 13 20.68 -15.63 11.28
C GLY A 13 19.48 -16.13 12.09
N ASP A 14 18.64 -15.21 12.59
CA ASP A 14 17.40 -15.57 13.25
C ASP A 14 16.47 -16.34 12.30
N PRO A 15 15.81 -17.42 12.74
CA PRO A 15 14.90 -18.17 11.88
C PRO A 15 13.63 -17.35 11.60
N ILE A 16 13.51 -16.86 10.35
CA ILE A 16 12.35 -16.10 9.87
C ILE A 16 11.69 -16.92 8.77
N ASP A 17 10.49 -17.40 9.00
CA ASP A 17 9.72 -18.16 8.02
C ASP A 17 8.92 -17.27 7.10
N GLU A 18 8.36 -16.18 7.62
CA GLU A 18 7.51 -15.26 6.89
C GLU A 18 7.61 -13.84 7.45
N VAL A 19 7.53 -12.86 6.56
CA VAL A 19 7.46 -11.45 6.91
C VAL A 19 6.10 -10.90 6.46
N ILE A 20 5.40 -10.24 7.36
CA ILE A 20 4.14 -9.56 7.05
C ILE A 20 4.35 -8.06 7.18
N ALA A 21 4.07 -7.31 6.11
CA ALA A 21 4.23 -5.87 6.09
C ALA A 21 2.88 -5.19 5.77
N ILE A 22 2.41 -4.37 6.71
CA ILE A 22 1.17 -3.62 6.62
C ILE A 22 1.45 -2.16 6.94
N GLY A 23 1.15 -1.25 6.03
CA GLY A 23 1.38 0.18 6.24
C GLY A 23 1.50 0.97 4.94
N PRO A 24 2.11 2.16 4.96
CA PRO A 24 2.30 2.96 3.76
C PRO A 24 3.05 2.20 2.66
N VAL A 25 2.62 2.39 1.39
CA VAL A 25 3.22 1.67 0.25
C VAL A 25 4.74 1.80 0.16
N PRO A 26 5.36 2.99 0.41
CA PRO A 26 6.82 3.10 0.42
C PRO A 26 7.49 2.23 1.50
N MET A 27 6.84 2.06 2.65
CA MET A 27 7.36 1.20 3.72
C MET A 27 7.30 -0.27 3.31
N MET A 28 6.17 -0.72 2.76
CA MET A 28 6.03 -2.10 2.27
C MET A 28 7.04 -2.41 1.15
N LYS A 29 7.23 -1.48 0.20
CA LYS A 29 8.27 -1.58 -0.83
C LYS A 29 9.66 -1.72 -0.23
N ALA A 30 9.99 -0.93 0.80
CA ALA A 30 11.29 -1.00 1.46
C ALA A 30 11.49 -2.34 2.19
N VAL A 31 10.46 -2.87 2.86
CA VAL A 31 10.50 -4.21 3.49
C VAL A 31 10.76 -5.29 2.44
N VAL A 32 10.03 -5.26 1.32
CA VAL A 32 10.24 -6.21 0.23
C VAL A 32 11.64 -6.08 -0.36
N GLY A 33 12.19 -4.87 -0.45
CA GLY A 33 13.58 -4.64 -0.85
C GLY A 33 14.61 -5.35 0.05
N VAL A 34 14.32 -5.48 1.33
CA VAL A 34 15.15 -6.21 2.30
C VAL A 34 14.97 -7.73 2.18
N THR A 35 13.74 -8.21 2.02
CA THR A 35 13.43 -9.65 2.02
C THR A 35 13.72 -10.35 0.69
N LYS A 36 13.62 -9.63 -0.43
CA LYS A 36 13.80 -10.17 -1.78
C LYS A 36 15.16 -10.83 -2.04
N PRO A 37 16.31 -10.23 -1.64
CA PRO A 37 17.62 -10.87 -1.81
C PRO A 37 17.76 -12.20 -1.06
N HIS A 38 17.01 -12.36 0.02
CA HIS A 38 17.03 -13.55 0.88
C HIS A 38 15.93 -14.56 0.51
N ASN A 39 15.13 -14.24 -0.51
CA ASN A 39 13.99 -15.05 -0.95
C ASN A 39 13.04 -15.43 0.19
N LEU A 40 12.88 -14.49 1.16
CA LEU A 40 11.98 -14.67 2.30
C LEU A 40 10.55 -14.43 1.86
N LYS A 41 9.66 -15.35 2.20
CA LYS A 41 8.23 -15.20 1.99
C LYS A 41 7.74 -13.91 2.62
N THR A 42 7.17 -13.01 1.83
CA THR A 42 6.76 -11.69 2.29
C THR A 42 5.33 -11.41 1.87
N MET A 43 4.42 -11.35 2.83
CA MET A 43 3.04 -10.95 2.64
C MET A 43 2.90 -9.45 2.84
N VAL A 44 2.20 -8.77 1.94
CA VAL A 44 1.88 -7.33 2.06
C VAL A 44 0.39 -7.13 1.98
N SER A 45 -0.15 -6.28 2.85
CA SER A 45 -1.56 -5.88 2.80
C SER A 45 -1.67 -4.54 2.09
N LEU A 46 -2.12 -4.56 0.83
CA LEU A 46 -2.14 -3.38 -0.03
C LEU A 46 -3.34 -2.48 0.26
N ASN A 47 -3.12 -1.18 0.14
CA ASN A 47 -4.09 -0.13 0.41
C ASN A 47 -4.33 0.80 -0.80
N PRO A 48 -4.70 0.28 -1.98
CA PRO A 48 -5.08 1.11 -3.11
C PRO A 48 -6.38 1.86 -2.81
N ILE A 49 -6.67 2.88 -3.63
CA ILE A 49 -7.96 3.57 -3.57
C ILE A 49 -9.07 2.57 -3.88
N MET A 50 -10.06 2.47 -3.00
CA MET A 50 -11.23 1.62 -3.15
C MET A 50 -12.50 2.47 -3.15
N ILE A 51 -13.41 2.22 -4.10
CA ILE A 51 -14.67 2.96 -4.23
C ILE A 51 -15.86 2.05 -3.95
N ASP A 52 -16.09 1.01 -4.76
CA ASP A 52 -17.27 0.14 -4.61
C ASP A 52 -16.98 -1.16 -3.83
N GLY A 53 -15.78 -1.67 -3.83
CA GLY A 53 -15.41 -2.89 -3.12
C GLY A 53 -15.93 -4.19 -3.75
N THR A 54 -16.53 -4.14 -4.93
CA THR A 54 -17.16 -5.31 -5.59
C THR A 54 -16.34 -5.90 -6.74
N GLY A 55 -15.21 -5.24 -7.09
CA GLY A 55 -14.39 -5.62 -8.23
C GLY A 55 -14.89 -5.08 -9.58
N MET A 56 -15.99 -4.32 -9.61
CA MET A 56 -16.57 -3.82 -10.85
C MET A 56 -15.94 -2.52 -11.34
N CYS A 57 -15.64 -1.57 -10.44
CA CYS A 57 -15.13 -0.24 -10.85
C CYS A 57 -13.65 -0.26 -11.27
N GLY A 58 -12.88 -1.26 -10.86
CA GLY A 58 -11.46 -1.40 -11.18
C GLY A 58 -10.55 -0.35 -10.53
N CYS A 59 -11.06 0.45 -9.59
CA CYS A 59 -10.28 1.52 -8.95
C CYS A 59 -9.12 0.98 -8.12
N CYS A 60 -9.33 -0.14 -7.42
CA CYS A 60 -8.35 -0.80 -6.57
C CYS A 60 -7.42 -1.78 -7.31
N ARG A 61 -7.28 -1.65 -8.62
CA ARG A 61 -6.42 -2.56 -9.38
C ARG A 61 -4.95 -2.38 -8.99
N VAL A 62 -4.27 -3.51 -8.92
CA VAL A 62 -2.84 -3.64 -8.65
C VAL A 62 -2.25 -4.66 -9.61
N THR A 63 -0.99 -4.54 -9.95
CA THR A 63 -0.30 -5.56 -10.76
C THR A 63 0.50 -6.48 -9.85
N VAL A 64 0.17 -7.77 -9.90
CA VAL A 64 0.83 -8.83 -9.13
C VAL A 64 1.23 -9.95 -10.09
N ASP A 65 2.49 -10.31 -10.12
CA ASP A 65 3.05 -11.30 -11.06
C ASP A 65 2.68 -10.99 -12.54
N GLY A 66 2.78 -9.70 -12.91
CA GLY A 66 2.44 -9.23 -14.25
C GLY A 66 0.95 -9.30 -14.62
N LYS A 67 0.08 -9.64 -13.68
CA LYS A 67 -1.37 -9.76 -13.90
C LYS A 67 -2.11 -8.69 -13.10
N ILE A 68 -3.15 -8.14 -13.70
CA ILE A 68 -4.05 -7.21 -13.01
C ILE A 68 -4.90 -7.98 -12.00
N LYS A 69 -4.90 -7.51 -10.75
CA LYS A 69 -5.73 -7.97 -9.64
C LYS A 69 -6.51 -6.82 -9.06
N PHE A 70 -7.63 -7.12 -8.43
CA PHE A 70 -8.45 -6.12 -7.70
C PHE A 70 -8.34 -6.38 -6.21
N ALA A 71 -7.69 -5.45 -5.48
CA ALA A 71 -7.41 -5.66 -4.07
C ALA A 71 -8.67 -5.87 -3.21
N CYS A 72 -9.83 -5.34 -3.62
CA CYS A 72 -11.08 -5.51 -2.88
C CYS A 72 -11.66 -6.94 -2.95
N VAL A 73 -11.37 -7.72 -4.00
CA VAL A 73 -11.91 -9.06 -4.20
C VAL A 73 -10.85 -10.14 -4.29
N ASP A 74 -9.64 -9.83 -4.79
CA ASP A 74 -8.51 -10.76 -4.90
C ASP A 74 -7.55 -10.68 -3.71
N GLY A 75 -7.59 -9.58 -2.95
CA GLY A 75 -6.71 -9.29 -1.82
C GLY A 75 -7.51 -8.92 -0.56
N PRO A 76 -7.04 -7.97 0.23
CA PRO A 76 -5.91 -7.03 0.01
C PRO A 76 -4.52 -7.63 0.17
N ASP A 77 -4.40 -8.85 0.67
CA ASP A 77 -3.12 -9.48 0.99
C ASP A 77 -2.56 -10.20 -0.23
N PHE A 78 -1.32 -9.85 -0.58
CA PHE A 78 -0.62 -10.40 -1.74
C PHE A 78 0.83 -10.77 -1.41
N ASP A 79 1.42 -11.64 -2.23
CA ASP A 79 2.85 -11.90 -2.20
C ASP A 79 3.61 -10.62 -2.60
N GLY A 80 4.29 -10.02 -1.62
CA GLY A 80 5.02 -8.77 -1.81
C GLY A 80 6.15 -8.87 -2.82
N LEU A 81 6.73 -10.06 -3.03
CA LEU A 81 7.79 -10.27 -4.01
C LEU A 81 7.29 -10.12 -5.46
N SER A 82 5.99 -10.28 -5.68
CA SER A 82 5.34 -10.26 -6.99
C SER A 82 4.60 -8.95 -7.29
N VAL A 83 4.48 -8.03 -6.31
CA VAL A 83 3.74 -6.76 -6.46
C VAL A 83 4.55 -5.71 -7.21
N ASP A 84 3.93 -5.02 -8.18
CA ASP A 84 4.46 -3.79 -8.78
C ASP A 84 4.13 -2.58 -7.90
N PHE A 85 5.06 -2.24 -7.00
CA PHE A 85 4.91 -1.09 -6.10
C PHE A 85 5.04 0.26 -6.82
N ASP A 86 5.75 0.32 -7.93
CA ASP A 86 5.95 1.58 -8.67
C ASP A 86 4.66 2.00 -9.35
N GLU A 87 3.97 1.06 -10.00
CA GLU A 87 2.64 1.30 -10.54
C GLU A 87 1.65 1.70 -9.44
N LEU A 88 1.62 0.97 -8.32
CA LEU A 88 0.72 1.28 -7.21
C LEU A 88 0.95 2.68 -6.65
N MET A 89 2.20 3.08 -6.45
CA MET A 89 2.54 4.43 -5.98
C MET A 89 2.15 5.52 -7.00
N ALA A 90 2.35 5.26 -8.30
CA ALA A 90 1.95 6.20 -9.35
C ALA A 90 0.43 6.40 -9.34
N ARG A 91 -0.33 5.32 -9.18
CA ARG A 91 -1.79 5.37 -9.09
C ARG A 91 -2.30 6.12 -7.86
N GLN A 92 -1.66 5.93 -6.70
CA GLN A 92 -2.04 6.66 -5.47
C GLN A 92 -1.76 8.17 -5.55
N ARG A 93 -0.93 8.60 -6.48
CA ARG A 93 -0.64 10.04 -6.69
C ARG A 93 -1.60 10.72 -7.67
N MET A 94 -2.48 9.97 -8.30
CA MET A 94 -3.30 10.46 -9.44
C MET A 94 -4.21 11.63 -9.06
N PHE A 95 -4.67 11.72 -7.82
CA PHE A 95 -5.61 12.74 -7.35
C PHE A 95 -5.03 13.66 -6.27
N LYS A 96 -3.69 13.70 -6.12
CA LYS A 96 -3.05 14.50 -5.06
C LYS A 96 -3.33 16.00 -5.16
N GLU A 97 -3.40 16.52 -6.38
CA GLU A 97 -3.68 17.94 -6.59
C GLU A 97 -5.10 18.28 -6.18
N GLU A 98 -6.06 17.44 -6.55
CA GLU A 98 -7.47 17.57 -6.18
C GLU A 98 -7.66 17.40 -4.67
N GLU A 99 -6.97 16.46 -4.05
CA GLU A 99 -6.97 16.26 -2.60
C GLU A 99 -6.49 17.53 -1.89
N HIS A 100 -5.37 18.12 -2.31
CA HIS A 100 -4.86 19.36 -1.74
C HIS A 100 -5.85 20.53 -1.87
N GLN A 101 -6.54 20.63 -3.02
CA GLN A 101 -7.55 21.66 -3.22
C GLN A 101 -8.76 21.47 -2.30
N VAL A 102 -9.19 20.23 -2.09
CA VAL A 102 -10.29 19.90 -1.17
C VAL A 102 -9.87 20.21 0.26
N ASP A 103 -8.68 19.78 0.70
CA ASP A 103 -8.17 20.05 2.04
C ASP A 103 -8.04 21.55 2.31
N ALA A 104 -7.51 22.32 1.36
CA ALA A 104 -7.39 23.76 1.48
C ALA A 104 -8.75 24.49 1.59
N ASN A 105 -9.83 23.87 1.11
CA ASN A 105 -11.20 24.40 1.18
C ASN A 105 -12.04 23.74 2.30
N ALA A 106 -11.52 22.76 3.02
CA ALA A 106 -12.27 21.98 4.00
C ALA A 106 -12.92 22.85 5.09
N ASP A 107 -12.17 23.81 5.64
CA ASP A 107 -12.68 24.73 6.66
C ASP A 107 -13.80 25.63 6.11
N ARG A 108 -13.71 26.04 4.86
CA ARG A 108 -14.74 26.85 4.19
C ARG A 108 -16.02 26.06 4.00
N ILE A 109 -15.93 24.80 3.57
CA ILE A 109 -17.09 23.91 3.38
C ILE A 109 -17.73 23.59 4.71
N CYS A 110 -16.94 23.27 5.75
CA CYS A 110 -17.42 22.99 7.10
C CYS A 110 -18.17 24.20 7.70
N ASN A 111 -17.68 25.42 7.52
CA ASN A 111 -18.35 26.63 7.95
C ASN A 111 -19.66 26.92 7.19
N LEU A 112 -19.75 26.59 5.90
CA LEU A 112 -20.95 26.75 5.10
C LEU A 112 -22.04 25.74 5.48
N MET A 113 -21.66 24.55 5.93
CA MET A 113 -22.59 23.47 6.35
C MET A 113 -23.00 23.59 7.83
N GLY A 114 -22.68 24.68 8.50
CA GLY A 114 -23.07 24.91 9.88
C GLY A 114 -22.32 24.02 10.86
N GLY A 115 -21.03 23.87 10.65
CA GLY A 115 -20.17 23.12 11.55
C GLY A 115 -20.34 23.61 12.99
N ALA A 116 -20.94 22.76 13.81
CA ALA A 116 -21.11 23.03 15.24
C ALA A 116 -19.75 23.19 15.90
N LYS A 117 -19.61 24.28 16.66
CA LYS A 117 -18.54 24.45 17.62
C LYS A 117 -18.72 23.50 18.78
#